data_cb1523156e83a526f220342ddc26b442
#
_entry.id   cb1523156e83a526f220342ddc26b442
#
_cell.length_a   1.000
_cell.length_b   1.000
_cell.length_c   1.000
_cell.angle_alpha   90.00
_cell.angle_beta   90.00
_cell.angle_gamma   90.00
#
_symmetry.space_group_name_H-M   'P 1'
#
loop_
_entity.id
_entity.type
_entity.pdbx_description
1 polymer ?
#
loop_
_entity_poly.entity_id
_entity_poly.type
_entity_poly.pdbx_seq_one_letter_code
_entity_poly.pdbx_strand_id
1 'polypeptide(L)'
;MATLDITPAARSELLALLQQYLPGVTVWAFGSRVKGTSRRHSDLDLVLFSRPEQAAQVALLHEALEESSLPFRVDLLVWETIPASLQHTIQ
;
A
#
# COMPACT_ATOMS: atom_id res chain seq x y z
N MET A 1 13.66 -4.43 -8.02
CA MET A 1 12.54 -4.10 -7.10
C MET A 1 13.10 -3.70 -5.75
N ALA A 2 12.64 -2.60 -5.21
CA ALA A 2 13.09 -2.18 -3.88
C ALA A 2 12.59 -3.16 -2.80
N THR A 3 13.44 -3.46 -1.83
CA THR A 3 13.07 -4.29 -0.70
C THR A 3 12.26 -3.45 0.30
N LEU A 4 11.12 -3.96 0.75
CA LEU A 4 10.33 -3.31 1.77
C LEU A 4 10.96 -3.50 3.14
N ASP A 5 11.02 -2.42 3.91
CA ASP A 5 11.55 -2.44 5.27
C ASP A 5 10.44 -2.80 6.25
N ILE A 6 9.97 -4.05 6.17
CA ILE A 6 8.93 -4.60 7.04
C ILE A 6 9.29 -6.04 7.39
N THR A 7 8.72 -6.54 8.49
CA THR A 7 8.97 -7.93 8.90
C THR A 7 8.32 -8.92 7.94
N PRO A 8 8.84 -10.16 7.84
CA PRO A 8 8.19 -11.18 7.01
C PRO A 8 6.73 -11.45 7.41
N ALA A 9 6.42 -11.42 8.70
CA ALA A 9 5.05 -11.63 9.17
C ALA A 9 4.11 -10.51 8.70
N ALA A 10 4.55 -9.25 8.82
CA ALA A 10 3.78 -8.10 8.35
C ALA A 10 3.59 -8.14 6.84
N ARG A 11 4.64 -8.52 6.11
CA ARG A 11 4.56 -8.65 4.66
C ARG A 11 3.53 -9.71 4.24
N SER A 12 3.54 -10.86 4.90
CA SER A 12 2.60 -11.93 4.59
C SER A 12 1.15 -11.51 4.84
N GLU A 13 0.90 -10.83 5.95
CA GLU A 13 -0.43 -10.33 6.26
C GLU A 13 -0.90 -9.29 5.25
N LEU A 14 -0.02 -8.36 4.89
CA LEU A 14 -0.31 -7.33 3.90
C LEU A 14 -0.66 -7.95 2.54
N LEU A 15 0.17 -8.90 2.07
CA LEU A 15 -0.06 -9.56 0.79
C LEU A 15 -1.36 -10.35 0.78
N ALA A 16 -1.70 -11.01 1.89
CA ALA A 16 -2.95 -11.75 2.01
C ALA A 16 -4.17 -10.81 1.88
N LEU A 17 -4.12 -9.64 2.51
CA LEU A 17 -5.20 -8.67 2.43
C LEU A 17 -5.32 -8.09 1.01
N LEU A 18 -4.20 -7.75 0.38
CA LEU A 18 -4.21 -7.26 -1.00
C LEU A 18 -4.81 -8.30 -1.94
N GLN A 19 -4.44 -9.56 -1.79
CA GLN A 19 -4.94 -10.65 -2.62
C GLN A 19 -6.43 -10.90 -2.39
N GLN A 20 -6.90 -10.70 -1.17
CA GLN A 20 -8.31 -10.91 -0.82
C GLN A 20 -9.22 -9.86 -1.45
N TYR A 21 -8.81 -8.59 -1.40
CA TYR A 21 -9.68 -7.48 -1.84
C TYR A 21 -9.39 -6.98 -3.24
N LEU A 22 -8.14 -7.07 -3.69
CA LEU A 22 -7.71 -6.56 -5.00
C LEU A 22 -6.84 -7.58 -5.72
N PRO A 23 -7.37 -8.80 -5.99
CA PRO A 23 -6.58 -9.81 -6.70
C PRO A 23 -6.24 -9.32 -8.11
N GLY A 24 -4.98 -9.52 -8.51
CA GLY A 24 -4.51 -9.15 -9.83
C GLY A 24 -4.20 -7.67 -10.03
N VAL A 25 -4.41 -6.83 -9.02
CA VAL A 25 -4.09 -5.40 -9.11
C VAL A 25 -2.61 -5.19 -8.81
N THR A 26 -1.94 -4.40 -9.65
CA THR A 26 -0.56 -4.02 -9.42
C THR A 26 -0.50 -2.99 -8.29
N VAL A 27 0.42 -3.20 -7.36
CA VAL A 27 0.61 -2.34 -6.20
C VAL A 27 2.09 -2.00 -6.09
N TRP A 28 2.40 -0.70 -5.97
CA TRP A 28 3.76 -0.23 -5.73
C TRP A 28 3.86 0.39 -4.35
N ALA A 29 4.93 0.07 -3.64
CA ALA A 29 5.24 0.70 -2.36
C ALA A 29 6.23 1.85 -2.59
N PHE A 30 6.07 2.92 -1.82
CA PHE A 30 6.97 4.06 -1.89
C PHE A 30 7.08 4.70 -0.50
N GLY A 31 7.94 5.72 -0.39
CA GLY A 31 8.12 6.41 0.88
C GLY A 31 9.30 5.88 1.70
N SER A 32 9.34 6.20 2.99
CA SER A 32 10.49 5.92 3.85
C SER A 32 10.81 4.43 4.00
N ARG A 33 9.80 3.56 4.01
CA ARG A 33 10.03 2.12 4.15
C ARG A 33 10.66 1.48 2.93
N VAL A 34 10.49 2.08 1.77
CA VAL A 34 11.15 1.63 0.54
C VAL A 34 12.59 2.13 0.48
N LYS A 35 12.82 3.32 0.97
CA LYS A 35 14.13 3.97 0.91
C LYS A 35 15.08 3.55 2.05
N GLY A 36 14.63 2.73 2.97
CA GLY A 36 15.45 2.31 4.12
C GLY A 36 15.61 3.38 5.18
N THR A 37 14.81 4.44 5.13
CA THR A 37 14.84 5.52 6.11
C THR A 37 13.69 5.44 7.11
N SER A 38 13.00 4.30 7.13
CA SER A 38 11.84 4.13 8.00
C SER A 38 12.25 4.07 9.47
N ARG A 39 11.35 4.58 10.31
CA ARG A 39 11.42 4.44 11.75
C ARG A 39 10.39 3.40 12.18
N ARG A 40 10.43 2.98 13.43
CA ARG A 40 9.58 1.92 13.99
C ARG A 40 8.08 2.10 13.65
N HIS A 41 7.61 3.33 13.66
CA HIS A 41 6.18 3.65 13.43
C HIS A 41 5.93 4.40 12.13
N SER A 42 6.88 4.34 11.18
CA SER A 42 6.70 4.98 9.88
C SER A 42 5.54 4.33 9.11
N ASP A 43 4.73 5.15 8.45
CA ASP A 43 3.65 4.68 7.61
C ASP A 43 4.20 3.98 6.37
N LEU A 44 3.46 3.01 5.89
CA LEU A 44 3.72 2.39 4.60
C LEU A 44 2.79 3.00 3.56
N ASP A 45 3.36 3.56 2.51
CA ASP A 45 2.59 4.18 1.43
C ASP A 45 2.53 3.24 0.23
N LEU A 46 1.33 2.91 -0.20
CA LEU A 46 1.09 2.05 -1.37
C LEU A 46 0.31 2.82 -2.41
N VAL A 47 0.69 2.65 -3.68
CA VAL A 47 -0.09 3.15 -4.80
C VAL A 47 -0.72 1.95 -5.52
N LEU A 48 -2.03 2.06 -5.78
CA LEU A 48 -2.83 1.00 -6.39
C LEU A 48 -3.15 1.38 -7.84
N PHE A 49 -2.87 0.47 -8.76
CA PHE A 49 -3.25 0.65 -10.16
C PHE A 49 -4.61 0.00 -10.41
N SER A 50 -5.59 0.37 -9.57
CA SER A 50 -6.95 -0.15 -9.63
C SER A 50 -7.82 0.69 -10.55
N ARG A 51 -8.94 0.10 -10.98
CA ARG A 51 -9.91 0.78 -11.83
C ARG A 51 -10.97 1.49 -10.98
N PRO A 52 -11.67 2.51 -11.54
CA PRO A 52 -12.73 3.19 -10.80
C PRO A 52 -13.82 2.26 -10.28
N GLU A 53 -14.17 1.19 -11.01
CA GLU A 53 -15.17 0.22 -10.57
C GLU A 53 -14.73 -0.59 -9.34
N GLN A 54 -13.46 -0.54 -8.99
CA GLN A 54 -12.90 -1.23 -7.82
C GLN A 54 -12.88 -0.35 -6.56
N ALA A 55 -13.48 0.84 -6.62
CA ALA A 55 -13.45 1.78 -5.50
C ALA A 55 -14.02 1.18 -4.20
N ALA A 56 -15.07 0.37 -4.30
CA ALA A 56 -15.65 -0.29 -3.14
C ALA A 56 -14.67 -1.27 -2.50
N GLN A 57 -13.94 -2.03 -3.31
CA GLN A 57 -12.93 -2.97 -2.84
C GLN A 57 -11.76 -2.25 -2.19
N VAL A 58 -11.36 -1.10 -2.73
CA VAL A 58 -10.31 -0.27 -2.14
C VAL A 58 -10.73 0.21 -0.75
N ALA A 59 -11.97 0.66 -0.61
CA ALA A 59 -12.51 1.10 0.68
C ALA A 59 -12.53 -0.05 1.70
N LEU A 60 -12.95 -1.24 1.28
CA LEU A 60 -12.95 -2.43 2.14
C LEU A 60 -11.53 -2.82 2.55
N LEU A 61 -10.58 -2.75 1.64
CA LEU A 61 -9.19 -3.02 1.94
C LEU A 61 -8.65 -2.04 2.97
N HIS A 62 -8.94 -0.76 2.81
CA HIS A 62 -8.51 0.27 3.75
C HIS A 62 -9.04 -0.01 5.17
N GLU A 63 -10.30 -0.37 5.25
CA GLU A 63 -10.94 -0.71 6.53
C GLU A 63 -10.32 -1.96 7.15
N ALA A 64 -10.06 -2.99 6.33
CA ALA A 64 -9.41 -4.22 6.79
C ALA A 64 -8.00 -3.96 7.30
N LEU A 65 -7.27 -3.06 6.65
CA LEU A 65 -5.92 -2.68 7.08
C LEU A 65 -5.94 -1.95 8.43
N GLU A 66 -6.94 -1.09 8.65
CA GLU A 66 -7.09 -0.40 9.92
C GLU A 66 -7.38 -1.36 11.07
N GLU A 67 -8.12 -2.43 10.81
CA GLU A 67 -8.47 -3.45 11.79
C GLU A 67 -7.42 -4.56 11.93
N SER A 68 -6.39 -4.54 11.09
CA SER A 68 -5.35 -5.57 11.09
C SER A 68 -4.41 -5.42 12.27
N SER A 69 -3.59 -6.45 12.49
CA SER A 69 -2.56 -6.44 13.53
C SER A 69 -1.25 -5.86 13.05
N LEU A 70 -1.22 -5.21 11.88
CA LEU A 70 0.00 -4.59 11.37
C LEU A 70 0.51 -3.51 12.33
N PRO A 71 1.83 -3.49 12.59
CA PRO A 71 2.41 -2.55 13.57
C PRO A 71 2.62 -1.14 13.02
N PHE A 72 2.09 -0.85 11.85
CA PHE A 72 2.22 0.44 11.19
C PHE A 72 0.95 0.76 10.41
N ARG A 73 0.77 2.04 10.12
CA ARG A 73 -0.33 2.51 9.29
C ARG A 73 0.00 2.29 7.81
N VAL A 74 -1.00 1.90 7.03
CA VAL A 74 -0.87 1.74 5.58
C VAL A 74 -1.75 2.78 4.90
N ASP A 75 -1.14 3.63 4.10
CA ASP A 75 -1.85 4.62 3.30
C ASP A 75 -2.01 4.10 1.88
N LEU A 76 -3.24 4.15 1.37
CA LEU A 76 -3.56 3.68 0.02
C LEU A 76 -3.85 4.86 -0.88
N LEU A 77 -3.15 4.92 -2.01
CA LEU A 77 -3.37 5.94 -3.05
C LEU A 77 -3.73 5.22 -4.34
N VAL A 78 -4.76 5.73 -5.03
CA VAL A 78 -5.14 5.19 -6.34
C VAL A 78 -4.45 6.03 -7.40
N TRP A 79 -3.69 5.37 -8.27
CA TRP A 79 -2.85 6.03 -9.28
C TRP A 79 -3.60 7.10 -10.07
N GLU A 80 -4.82 6.80 -10.53
CA GLU A 80 -5.59 7.71 -11.36
C GLU A 80 -6.08 8.96 -10.62
N THR A 81 -6.11 8.93 -9.28
CA THR A 81 -6.63 10.04 -8.48
C THR A 81 -5.55 10.95 -7.93
N ILE A 82 -4.28 10.57 -8.04
CA ILE A 82 -3.18 11.39 -7.52
C ILE A 82 -2.72 12.40 -8.54
N PRO A 83 -2.23 13.58 -8.11
CA PRO A 83 -1.75 14.61 -9.02
C PRO A 83 -0.57 14.15 -9.88
N ALA A 84 -0.44 14.69 -11.08
CA ALA A 84 0.65 14.36 -11.99
C ALA A 84 2.03 14.59 -11.35
N SER A 85 2.17 15.63 -10.54
CA SER A 85 3.41 15.91 -9.83
C SER A 85 3.80 14.77 -8.88
N LEU A 86 2.84 14.20 -8.18
CA LEU A 86 3.09 13.07 -7.28
C LEU A 86 3.37 11.79 -8.06
N GLN A 87 2.64 11.55 -9.15
CA GLN A 87 2.91 10.42 -10.05
C GLN A 87 4.35 10.44 -10.54
N HIS A 88 4.84 11.61 -10.91
CA HIS A 88 6.20 11.80 -11.39
C HIS A 88 7.24 11.44 -10.30
N THR A 89 6.94 11.80 -9.06
CA THR A 89 7.82 11.52 -7.92
C THR A 89 7.88 10.02 -7.61
N ILE A 90 6.77 9.30 -7.77
CA ILE A 90 6.67 7.86 -7.47
C ILE A 90 7.41 7.01 -8.50
N GLN A 91 7.39 7.41 -9.74
CA GLN A 91 8.13 6.70 -10.79
C GLN A 91 9.67 6.78 -10.55
#